data_37c85f4e5164c5a9c9cdd25a40471349
#
_entry.id   37c85f4e5164c5a9c9cdd25a40471349
#
_cell.length_a   1.000
_cell.length_b   1.000
_cell.length_c   1.000
_cell.angle_alpha   90.00
_cell.angle_beta   90.00
_cell.angle_gamma   90.00
#
_symmetry.space_group_name_H-M   'P 1'
#
loop_
_entity.id
_entity.type
_entity.pdbx_description
1 polymer ?
#
loop_
_entity_poly.entity_id
_entity_poly.type
_entity_poly.pdbx_seq_one_letter_code
_entity_poly.pdbx_strand_id
1 'polypeptide(L)'
;MKKLFAVLLTLAMVLGMSMTSFAAQITDSYKNSITVTNLAQGVKTNVSLVNIIYLNDNNGNQEWTVVDWAKNYIEVDTTTGNYKIKSDQKNALKDAAKTQTPFAAYTGETAIEGTSCTFNEVPIGAYVVVADDTAGVYGLMVTNTYDRDGKVYMASKAANVTAKLEKYNVNKTASDRFVHRGQTVTFTISTQMAPKSNESGAELKNFTVKDVVVKHFCNTYG
;
A
#
# COMPACT_ATOMS: atom_id res chain seq x y z
N MET A 1 -2.59 20.96 35.59
CA MET A 1 -2.92 19.56 35.78
C MET A 1 -4.25 19.15 35.14
N LYS A 2 -5.37 19.86 35.32
CA LYS A 2 -6.68 19.47 34.72
C LYS A 2 -6.69 19.41 33.18
N LYS A 3 -5.95 20.27 32.50
CA LYS A 3 -5.87 20.29 31.01
C LYS A 3 -5.03 19.13 30.42
N LEU A 4 -4.01 18.67 31.16
CA LEU A 4 -3.21 17.53 30.75
C LEU A 4 -3.99 16.20 30.86
N PHE A 5 -4.83 16.08 31.87
CA PHE A 5 -5.70 14.91 32.06
C PHE A 5 -6.76 14.80 30.95
N ALA A 6 -7.31 15.93 30.48
CA ALA A 6 -8.29 15.92 29.40
C ALA A 6 -7.68 15.48 28.07
N VAL A 7 -6.44 15.92 27.77
CA VAL A 7 -5.72 15.52 26.55
C VAL A 7 -5.33 14.02 26.60
N LEU A 8 -4.91 13.53 27.76
CA LEU A 8 -4.60 12.12 27.94
C LEU A 8 -5.84 11.22 27.80
N LEU A 9 -6.99 11.68 28.31
CA LEU A 9 -8.26 10.97 28.22
C LEU A 9 -8.79 10.92 26.77
N THR A 10 -8.66 12.02 26.02
CA THR A 10 -9.04 12.04 24.61
C THR A 10 -8.11 11.19 23.74
N LEU A 11 -6.81 11.17 24.04
CA LEU A 11 -5.86 10.31 23.35
C LEU A 11 -6.13 8.83 23.62
N ALA A 12 -6.48 8.48 24.87
CA ALA A 12 -6.88 7.12 25.24
C ALA A 12 -8.21 6.70 24.59
N MET A 13 -9.16 7.62 24.41
CA MET A 13 -10.41 7.33 23.68
C MET A 13 -10.18 7.14 22.17
N VAL A 14 -9.31 7.94 21.55
CA VAL A 14 -9.00 7.79 20.13
C VAL A 14 -8.24 6.47 19.86
N LEU A 15 -7.33 6.08 20.74
CA LEU A 15 -6.65 4.78 20.67
C LEU A 15 -7.60 3.61 21.00
N GLY A 16 -8.59 3.81 21.89
CA GLY A 16 -9.59 2.81 22.24
C GLY A 16 -10.63 2.57 21.15
N MET A 17 -11.03 3.59 20.40
CA MET A 17 -12.04 3.45 19.34
C MET A 17 -11.50 2.76 18.08
N SER A 18 -10.19 2.83 17.80
CA SER A 18 -9.59 2.12 16.67
C SER A 18 -9.45 0.62 16.92
N MET A 19 -9.53 0.16 18.17
CA MET A 19 -9.39 -1.26 18.51
C MET A 19 -10.73 -2.00 18.64
N THR A 20 -11.84 -1.31 18.76
CA THR A 20 -13.15 -1.96 19.03
C THR A 20 -13.76 -2.64 17.82
N SER A 21 -13.40 -2.25 16.59
CA SER A 21 -13.89 -2.93 15.37
C SER A 21 -13.17 -4.26 15.08
N PHE A 22 -12.01 -4.50 15.70
CA PHE A 22 -11.25 -5.74 15.55
C PHE A 22 -11.36 -6.69 16.74
N ALA A 23 -11.99 -6.26 17.84
CA ALA A 23 -12.07 -7.05 19.08
C ALA A 23 -12.96 -8.30 18.98
N ALA A 24 -13.73 -8.46 17.91
CA ALA A 24 -14.49 -9.67 17.62
C ALA A 24 -13.71 -10.67 16.76
N GLN A 25 -12.48 -10.32 16.36
CA GLN A 25 -11.65 -11.15 15.49
C GLN A 25 -10.71 -12.02 16.31
N ILE A 26 -11.03 -13.28 16.35
CA ILE A 26 -10.20 -14.47 16.59
C ILE A 26 -9.06 -14.35 17.60
N THR A 27 -9.11 -15.27 18.54
CA THR A 27 -8.12 -15.57 19.57
C THR A 27 -6.67 -15.57 19.02
N ASP A 28 -5.73 -15.18 19.86
CA ASP A 28 -4.28 -15.09 19.61
C ASP A 28 -3.64 -16.34 18.95
N SER A 29 -4.35 -17.46 18.93
CA SER A 29 -3.87 -18.74 18.36
C SER A 29 -3.76 -18.76 16.83
N TYR A 30 -4.32 -17.78 16.13
CA TYR A 30 -4.40 -17.78 14.67
C TYR A 30 -3.70 -16.56 14.04
N LYS A 31 -2.52 -16.25 14.54
CA LYS A 31 -1.69 -15.17 14.01
C LYS A 31 -0.55 -15.71 13.16
N ASN A 32 -0.17 -14.95 12.14
CA ASN A 32 0.94 -15.30 11.27
C ASN A 32 1.64 -14.03 10.75
N SER A 33 2.48 -14.13 9.74
CA SER A 33 3.18 -12.99 9.17
C SER A 33 2.79 -12.76 7.71
N ILE A 34 2.87 -11.49 7.29
CA ILE A 34 2.82 -11.08 5.89
C ILE A 34 4.12 -10.36 5.56
N THR A 35 4.88 -10.89 4.60
CA THR A 35 6.09 -10.26 4.09
C THR A 35 5.80 -9.63 2.72
N VAL A 36 6.09 -8.35 2.58
CA VAL A 36 6.00 -7.60 1.33
C VAL A 36 7.40 -7.41 0.79
N THR A 37 7.63 -7.75 -0.48
CA THR A 37 8.92 -7.64 -1.16
C THR A 37 8.82 -6.78 -2.42
N ASN A 38 9.95 -6.46 -3.04
CA ASN A 38 10.04 -5.65 -4.25
C ASN A 38 9.50 -4.21 -4.08
N LEU A 39 9.67 -3.64 -2.88
CA LEU A 39 9.45 -2.20 -2.65
C LEU A 39 10.56 -1.39 -3.33
N ALA A 40 10.34 -0.09 -3.53
CA ALA A 40 11.32 0.78 -4.15
C ALA A 40 12.56 0.95 -3.26
N GLN A 41 13.73 0.76 -3.85
CA GLN A 41 15.00 0.98 -3.15
C GLN A 41 15.36 2.47 -3.14
N GLY A 42 15.87 2.95 -2.01
CA GLY A 42 16.42 4.31 -1.88
C GLY A 42 15.37 5.41 -1.68
N VAL A 43 14.13 5.03 -1.44
CA VAL A 43 13.04 5.95 -1.04
C VAL A 43 12.31 5.39 0.17
N LYS A 44 11.66 6.27 0.92
CA LYS A 44 10.78 5.87 2.02
C LYS A 44 9.42 5.46 1.46
N THR A 45 9.07 4.18 1.60
CA THR A 45 7.78 3.64 1.18
C THR A 45 6.85 3.47 2.38
N ASN A 46 5.69 4.11 2.34
CA ASN A 46 4.62 3.82 3.28
C ASN A 46 3.96 2.49 2.87
N VAL A 47 3.80 1.59 3.82
CA VAL A 47 3.17 0.29 3.57
C VAL A 47 2.12 0.02 4.64
N SER A 48 0.93 -0.38 4.25
CA SER A 48 -0.14 -0.73 5.19
C SER A 48 -0.90 -1.98 4.78
N LEU A 49 -1.44 -2.67 5.78
CA LEU A 49 -2.35 -3.81 5.62
C LEU A 49 -3.77 -3.38 5.92
N VAL A 50 -4.67 -3.58 4.98
CA VAL A 50 -6.10 -3.30 5.14
C VAL A 50 -6.87 -4.60 5.02
N ASN A 51 -7.58 -4.96 6.08
CA ASN A 51 -8.34 -6.21 6.12
C ASN A 51 -9.56 -6.15 5.19
N ILE A 52 -9.80 -7.22 4.45
CA ILE A 52 -10.96 -7.38 3.55
C ILE A 52 -11.83 -8.59 3.88
N ILE A 53 -11.23 -9.62 4.49
CA ILE A 53 -11.96 -10.83 4.92
C ILE A 53 -11.35 -11.28 6.24
N TYR A 54 -12.17 -11.65 7.18
CA TYR A 54 -11.77 -12.22 8.45
C TYR A 54 -12.59 -13.46 8.78
N LEU A 55 -12.04 -14.29 9.68
CA LEU A 55 -12.77 -15.41 10.27
C LEU A 55 -13.44 -14.93 11.56
N ASN A 56 -14.74 -14.99 11.60
CA ASN A 56 -15.51 -14.73 12.79
C ASN A 56 -15.71 -16.06 13.55
N ASP A 57 -15.33 -16.09 14.82
CA ASP A 57 -15.64 -17.22 15.69
C ASP A 57 -16.77 -16.82 16.63
N ASN A 58 -17.97 -17.21 16.28
CA ASN A 58 -19.14 -16.97 17.10
C ASN A 58 -19.49 -18.24 17.87
N ASN A 59 -18.94 -18.38 19.09
CA ASN A 59 -19.16 -19.51 19.98
C ASN A 59 -18.86 -20.89 19.37
N GLY A 60 -17.74 -21.00 18.65
CA GLY A 60 -17.30 -22.22 17.98
C GLY A 60 -17.86 -22.42 16.56
N ASN A 61 -18.74 -21.53 16.10
CA ASN A 61 -19.17 -21.47 14.71
C ASN A 61 -18.27 -20.49 13.96
N GLN A 62 -17.34 -21.04 13.20
CA GLN A 62 -16.42 -20.25 12.41
C GLN A 62 -17.08 -19.83 11.09
N GLU A 63 -17.17 -18.54 10.86
CA GLU A 63 -17.73 -17.97 9.63
C GLU A 63 -16.78 -16.95 9.01
N TRP A 64 -16.51 -17.12 7.73
CA TRP A 64 -15.74 -16.16 6.94
C TRP A 64 -16.62 -14.96 6.58
N THR A 65 -16.16 -13.77 6.92
CA THR A 65 -16.92 -12.55 6.74
C THR A 65 -16.12 -11.54 5.92
N VAL A 66 -16.73 -10.99 4.88
CA VAL A 66 -16.19 -9.84 4.15
C VAL A 66 -16.50 -8.58 4.95
N VAL A 67 -15.49 -7.73 5.18
CA VAL A 67 -15.68 -6.44 5.87
C VAL A 67 -16.63 -5.54 5.07
N ASP A 68 -17.39 -4.70 5.76
CA ASP A 68 -18.48 -3.93 5.14
C ASP A 68 -18.03 -3.08 3.95
N TRP A 69 -16.92 -2.39 4.07
CA TRP A 69 -16.41 -1.54 2.99
C TRP A 69 -16.00 -2.34 1.72
N ALA A 70 -15.62 -3.62 1.90
CA ALA A 70 -15.13 -4.45 0.79
C ALA A 70 -16.24 -5.26 0.08
N LYS A 71 -17.46 -5.32 0.62
CA LYS A 71 -18.56 -6.15 0.09
C LYS A 71 -18.90 -5.88 -1.38
N ASN A 72 -18.80 -4.63 -1.81
CA ASN A 72 -19.10 -4.26 -3.17
C ASN A 72 -18.07 -4.75 -4.20
N TYR A 73 -16.85 -5.03 -3.75
CA TYR A 73 -15.69 -5.41 -4.57
C TYR A 73 -15.45 -6.92 -4.61
N ILE A 74 -16.06 -7.67 -3.69
CA ILE A 74 -15.81 -9.10 -3.51
C ILE A 74 -17.10 -9.86 -3.82
N GLU A 75 -16.96 -10.94 -4.56
CA GLU A 75 -18.00 -11.93 -4.80
C GLU A 75 -17.66 -13.24 -4.11
N VAL A 76 -18.69 -13.94 -3.70
CA VAL A 76 -18.58 -15.29 -3.09
C VAL A 76 -19.13 -16.30 -4.05
N ASP A 77 -18.33 -17.26 -4.43
CA ASP A 77 -18.79 -18.45 -5.12
C ASP A 77 -19.58 -19.31 -4.13
N THR A 78 -20.89 -19.34 -4.28
CA THR A 78 -21.80 -20.03 -3.36
C THR A 78 -21.61 -21.55 -3.38
N THR A 79 -21.06 -22.11 -4.44
CA THR A 79 -20.80 -23.56 -4.59
C THR A 79 -19.54 -23.96 -3.82
N THR A 80 -18.43 -23.26 -4.07
CA THR A 80 -17.13 -23.57 -3.45
C THR A 80 -16.90 -22.77 -2.16
N GLY A 81 -17.64 -21.71 -1.90
CA GLY A 81 -17.40 -20.78 -0.82
C GLY A 81 -16.16 -19.90 -1.02
N ASN A 82 -15.57 -19.89 -2.23
CA ASN A 82 -14.38 -19.08 -2.51
C ASN A 82 -14.75 -17.61 -2.69
N TYR A 83 -13.86 -16.74 -2.19
CA TYR A 83 -13.96 -15.31 -2.38
C TYR A 83 -13.11 -14.89 -3.59
N LYS A 84 -13.69 -14.05 -4.44
CA LYS A 84 -13.00 -13.51 -5.61
C LYS A 84 -13.19 -12.00 -5.66
N ILE A 85 -12.18 -11.27 -6.08
CA ILE A 85 -12.32 -9.87 -6.41
C ILE A 85 -13.00 -9.78 -7.78
N LYS A 86 -14.09 -9.02 -7.87
CA LYS A 86 -14.78 -8.77 -9.14
C LYS A 86 -13.80 -8.16 -10.13
N SER A 87 -13.77 -8.69 -11.36
CA SER A 87 -12.73 -8.35 -12.34
C SER A 87 -12.67 -6.88 -12.71
N ASP A 88 -13.83 -6.23 -12.75
CA ASP A 88 -14.04 -4.81 -13.05
C ASP A 88 -13.83 -3.89 -11.83
N GLN A 89 -13.69 -4.44 -10.61
CA GLN A 89 -13.60 -3.70 -9.35
C GLN A 89 -12.18 -3.66 -8.76
N LYS A 90 -11.18 -4.19 -9.43
CA LYS A 90 -9.80 -4.29 -8.88
C LYS A 90 -9.21 -2.93 -8.52
N ASN A 91 -9.38 -1.95 -9.38
CA ASN A 91 -8.84 -0.61 -9.15
C ASN A 91 -9.65 0.14 -8.09
N ALA A 92 -10.97 0.02 -8.14
CA ALA A 92 -11.85 0.60 -7.14
C ALA A 92 -11.57 0.03 -5.74
N LEU A 93 -11.30 -1.27 -5.61
CA LEU A 93 -10.88 -1.89 -4.36
C LEU A 93 -9.55 -1.30 -3.85
N LYS A 94 -8.55 -1.17 -4.74
CA LYS A 94 -7.25 -0.57 -4.40
C LYS A 94 -7.41 0.85 -3.86
N ASP A 95 -8.20 1.66 -4.54
CA ASP A 95 -8.39 3.07 -4.16
C ASP A 95 -9.24 3.21 -2.90
N ALA A 96 -10.26 2.38 -2.73
CA ALA A 96 -11.03 2.33 -1.49
C ALA A 96 -10.17 1.90 -0.30
N ALA A 97 -9.24 0.95 -0.48
CA ALA A 97 -8.35 0.49 0.59
C ALA A 97 -7.45 1.61 1.13
N LYS A 98 -7.04 2.57 0.29
CA LYS A 98 -6.20 3.72 0.72
C LYS A 98 -6.89 4.62 1.75
N THR A 99 -8.22 4.63 1.78
CA THR A 99 -9.01 5.47 2.69
C THR A 99 -9.45 4.77 3.96
N GLN A 100 -9.16 3.47 4.08
CA GLN A 100 -9.54 2.68 5.25
C GLN A 100 -8.51 2.78 6.38
N THR A 101 -8.96 2.59 7.59
CA THR A 101 -8.06 2.41 8.73
C THR A 101 -7.30 1.09 8.56
N PRO A 102 -5.98 1.10 8.49
CA PRO A 102 -5.20 -0.11 8.33
C PRO A 102 -5.19 -0.94 9.62
N PHE A 103 -5.09 -2.26 9.47
CA PHE A 103 -4.80 -3.16 10.58
C PHE A 103 -3.39 -2.89 11.15
N ALA A 104 -2.40 -2.71 10.27
CA ALA A 104 -1.02 -2.38 10.61
C ALA A 104 -0.40 -1.54 9.50
N ALA A 105 0.52 -0.65 9.85
CA ALA A 105 1.19 0.22 8.89
C ALA A 105 2.61 0.59 9.31
N TYR A 106 3.47 0.77 8.30
CA TYR A 106 4.75 1.45 8.36
C TYR A 106 4.62 2.77 7.62
N THR A 107 4.57 3.89 8.34
CA THR A 107 4.33 5.22 7.76
C THR A 107 5.16 6.29 8.47
N GLY A 108 5.39 7.41 7.81
CA GLY A 108 6.13 8.53 8.38
C GLY A 108 7.56 8.14 8.76
N GLU A 109 7.92 8.22 10.04
CA GLU A 109 9.26 7.87 10.52
C GLU A 109 9.55 6.36 10.43
N THR A 110 8.50 5.52 10.51
CA THR A 110 8.63 4.06 10.38
C THR A 110 8.50 3.57 8.95
N ALA A 111 8.34 4.45 7.96
CA ALA A 111 8.27 4.08 6.55
C ALA A 111 9.51 3.26 6.12
N ILE A 112 9.30 2.34 5.20
CA ILE A 112 10.32 1.37 4.81
C ILE A 112 11.33 2.00 3.86
N GLU A 113 12.61 1.97 4.22
CA GLU A 113 13.72 2.41 3.36
C GLU A 113 14.33 1.27 2.52
N GLY A 114 14.02 0.02 2.88
CA GLY A 114 14.47 -1.18 2.18
C GLY A 114 13.48 -1.68 1.14
N THR A 115 13.86 -2.78 0.49
CA THR A 115 13.03 -3.41 -0.55
C THR A 115 11.97 -4.37 -0.01
N SER A 116 11.88 -4.54 1.32
CA SER A 116 10.92 -5.45 1.95
C SER A 116 10.56 -5.02 3.37
N CYS A 117 9.39 -5.45 3.82
CA CYS A 117 8.97 -5.36 5.22
C CYS A 117 8.15 -6.59 5.61
N THR A 118 8.03 -6.83 6.92
CA THR A 118 7.25 -7.95 7.46
C THR A 118 6.33 -7.44 8.56
N PHE A 119 5.06 -7.71 8.41
CA PHE A 119 4.05 -7.54 9.45
C PHE A 119 3.93 -8.84 10.21
N ASN A 120 4.13 -8.79 11.53
CA ASN A 120 3.97 -9.94 12.42
C ASN A 120 2.62 -9.87 13.12
N GLU A 121 2.23 -10.97 13.79
CA GLU A 121 1.00 -11.06 14.57
C GLU A 121 -0.28 -10.71 13.78
N VAL A 122 -0.26 -10.98 12.47
CA VAL A 122 -1.40 -10.72 11.58
C VAL A 122 -2.44 -11.82 11.75
N PRO A 123 -3.68 -11.49 12.15
CA PRO A 123 -4.76 -12.47 12.26
C PRO A 123 -5.03 -13.19 10.94
N ILE A 124 -5.63 -14.38 11.03
CA ILE A 124 -6.09 -15.05 9.82
C ILE A 124 -7.15 -14.21 9.10
N GLY A 125 -6.94 -14.07 7.80
CA GLY A 125 -7.81 -13.24 6.98
C GLY A 125 -7.21 -12.99 5.60
N ALA A 126 -7.91 -12.18 4.83
CA ALA A 126 -7.38 -11.64 3.58
C ALA A 126 -7.19 -10.12 3.70
N TYR A 127 -6.14 -9.63 3.05
CA TYR A 127 -5.67 -8.26 3.20
C TYR A 127 -5.33 -7.66 1.83
N VAL A 128 -5.67 -6.38 1.67
CA VAL A 128 -5.06 -5.53 0.65
C VAL A 128 -3.80 -4.93 1.25
N VAL A 129 -2.69 -5.05 0.53
CA VAL A 129 -1.45 -4.32 0.84
C VAL A 129 -1.47 -3.03 0.05
N VAL A 130 -1.42 -1.90 0.74
CA VAL A 130 -1.30 -0.58 0.15
C VAL A 130 0.14 -0.13 0.33
N ALA A 131 0.80 0.23 -0.76
CA ALA A 131 2.12 0.82 -0.75
C ALA A 131 2.10 2.15 -1.52
N ASP A 132 2.82 3.15 -1.01
CA ASP A 132 2.90 4.49 -1.59
C ASP A 132 4.26 5.12 -1.35
N ASP A 133 4.88 5.64 -2.41
CA ASP A 133 6.14 6.37 -2.37
C ASP A 133 6.32 7.29 -3.58
N THR A 134 7.49 7.91 -3.70
CA THR A 134 7.82 8.83 -4.80
C THR A 134 8.48 8.16 -6.01
N ALA A 135 8.73 6.86 -5.98
CA ALA A 135 9.43 6.14 -7.05
C ALA A 135 8.51 5.68 -8.17
N GLY A 136 7.21 5.51 -7.87
CA GLY A 136 6.27 5.01 -8.88
C GLY A 136 4.86 4.77 -8.33
N VAL A 137 4.13 3.93 -9.02
CA VAL A 137 2.78 3.52 -8.65
C VAL A 137 2.75 2.03 -8.36
N TYR A 138 2.11 1.65 -7.28
CA TYR A 138 1.89 0.25 -6.92
C TYR A 138 0.55 -0.25 -7.43
N GLY A 139 0.56 -1.41 -8.10
CA GLY A 139 -0.65 -2.13 -8.48
C GLY A 139 -1.39 -2.72 -7.29
N LEU A 140 -2.59 -3.26 -7.53
CA LEU A 140 -3.34 -3.98 -6.49
C LEU A 140 -2.55 -5.20 -5.99
N MET A 141 -2.36 -5.29 -4.69
CA MET A 141 -1.73 -6.40 -3.98
C MET A 141 -2.71 -6.96 -2.97
N VAL A 142 -3.02 -8.24 -3.09
CA VAL A 142 -3.92 -8.95 -2.17
C VAL A 142 -3.28 -10.25 -1.75
N THR A 143 -3.43 -10.60 -0.48
CA THR A 143 -2.93 -11.85 0.08
C THR A 143 -3.84 -12.37 1.17
N ASN A 144 -3.63 -13.60 1.58
CA ASN A 144 -4.31 -14.22 2.70
C ASN A 144 -3.33 -14.99 3.59
N THR A 145 -3.67 -15.09 4.86
CA THR A 145 -2.90 -15.80 5.90
C THR A 145 -3.52 -17.13 6.29
N TYR A 146 -4.28 -17.75 5.39
CA TYR A 146 -4.94 -19.03 5.65
C TYR A 146 -4.94 -19.94 4.43
N ASP A 147 -5.03 -21.24 4.71
CA ASP A 147 -5.44 -22.27 3.76
C ASP A 147 -6.83 -22.76 4.11
N ARG A 148 -7.64 -23.00 3.09
CA ARG A 148 -8.97 -23.56 3.26
C ARG A 148 -9.32 -24.51 2.11
N ASP A 149 -10.14 -25.48 2.39
CA ASP A 149 -10.78 -26.36 1.42
C ASP A 149 -12.28 -26.06 1.39
N GLY A 150 -12.75 -25.50 0.28
CA GLY A 150 -14.12 -25.01 0.19
C GLY A 150 -14.44 -23.99 1.29
N LYS A 151 -15.42 -24.32 2.15
CA LYS A 151 -15.83 -23.47 3.28
C LYS A 151 -15.06 -23.76 4.57
N VAL A 152 -14.24 -24.81 4.59
CA VAL A 152 -13.54 -25.27 5.80
C VAL A 152 -12.19 -24.58 5.91
N TYR A 153 -11.91 -24.01 7.08
CA TYR A 153 -10.59 -23.53 7.44
C TYR A 153 -9.66 -24.70 7.72
N MET A 154 -8.49 -24.71 7.12
CA MET A 154 -7.51 -25.78 7.26
C MET A 154 -6.34 -25.42 8.17
N ALA A 155 -5.70 -24.30 7.93
CA ALA A 155 -4.54 -23.85 8.69
C ALA A 155 -4.25 -22.37 8.49
N SER A 156 -3.64 -21.72 9.48
CA SER A 156 -3.01 -20.42 9.29
C SER A 156 -1.66 -20.61 8.60
N LYS A 157 -1.28 -19.64 7.76
CA LYS A 157 0.00 -19.67 7.05
C LYS A 157 0.59 -18.27 6.95
N ALA A 158 1.93 -18.20 6.90
CA ALA A 158 2.63 -17.00 6.49
C ALA A 158 2.36 -16.70 5.01
N ALA A 159 2.30 -15.43 4.67
CA ALA A 159 2.06 -14.98 3.31
C ALA A 159 3.21 -14.11 2.81
N ASN A 160 3.50 -14.24 1.50
CA ASN A 160 4.45 -13.40 0.80
C ASN A 160 3.74 -12.65 -0.33
N VAL A 161 4.01 -11.35 -0.43
CA VAL A 161 3.47 -10.47 -1.47
C VAL A 161 4.62 -9.81 -2.19
N THR A 162 4.68 -9.97 -3.51
CA THR A 162 5.61 -9.22 -4.34
C THR A 162 4.94 -7.93 -4.81
N ALA A 163 5.50 -6.79 -4.45
CA ALA A 163 4.97 -5.50 -4.84
C ALA A 163 5.07 -5.31 -6.35
N LYS A 164 3.96 -4.85 -6.95
CA LYS A 164 3.85 -4.57 -8.38
C LYS A 164 4.12 -3.09 -8.60
N LEU A 165 5.41 -2.71 -8.53
CA LEU A 165 5.85 -1.32 -8.71
C LEU A 165 6.04 -1.00 -10.19
N GLU A 166 5.33 0.02 -10.66
CA GLU A 166 5.57 0.70 -11.93
C GLU A 166 6.33 2.00 -11.66
N LYS A 167 7.63 2.01 -11.96
CA LYS A 167 8.51 3.16 -11.69
C LYS A 167 8.22 4.33 -12.62
N TYR A 168 8.31 5.55 -12.11
CA TYR A 168 8.36 6.74 -12.92
C TYR A 168 9.71 6.82 -13.61
N ASN A 169 9.69 6.95 -14.93
CA ASN A 169 10.90 7.16 -15.74
C ASN A 169 11.02 8.63 -16.08
N VAL A 170 12.10 9.27 -15.59
CA VAL A 170 12.47 10.63 -16.00
C VAL A 170 13.84 10.55 -16.66
N ASN A 171 13.91 10.99 -17.90
CA ASN A 171 15.17 11.07 -18.65
C ASN A 171 15.45 12.53 -19.02
N LYS A 172 16.67 13.00 -18.77
CA LYS A 172 17.13 14.34 -19.15
C LYS A 172 18.33 14.19 -20.07
N THR A 173 18.23 14.74 -21.26
CA THR A 173 19.33 14.78 -22.26
C THR A 173 19.67 16.21 -22.58
N ALA A 174 20.95 16.47 -22.84
CA ALA A 174 21.43 17.76 -23.36
C ALA A 174 21.67 17.64 -24.84
N SER A 175 21.49 18.75 -25.60
CA SER A 175 21.78 18.82 -27.04
C SER A 175 23.26 18.60 -27.29
N ASP A 176 24.12 19.02 -26.36
CA ASP A 176 25.57 18.97 -26.51
C ASP A 176 26.24 18.38 -25.27
N ARG A 177 27.25 17.56 -25.49
CA ARG A 177 28.06 16.95 -24.43
C ARG A 177 29.15 17.88 -23.91
N PHE A 178 29.68 18.73 -24.80
CA PHE A 178 30.71 19.73 -24.51
C PHE A 178 30.19 21.11 -24.92
N VAL A 179 30.36 22.08 -24.04
CA VAL A 179 29.84 23.43 -24.23
C VAL A 179 30.96 24.44 -24.05
N HIS A 180 30.90 25.56 -24.76
CA HIS A 180 31.80 26.70 -24.62
C HIS A 180 31.02 27.93 -24.11
N ARG A 181 31.75 28.92 -23.66
CA ARG A 181 31.15 30.13 -23.09
C ARG A 181 30.24 30.83 -24.11
N GLY A 182 29.00 31.12 -23.70
CA GLY A 182 28.00 31.77 -24.55
C GLY A 182 27.18 30.83 -25.44
N GLN A 183 27.44 29.53 -25.41
CA GLN A 183 26.65 28.55 -26.14
C GLN A 183 25.29 28.31 -25.44
N THR A 184 24.24 28.25 -26.23
CA THR A 184 22.93 27.82 -25.77
C THR A 184 22.86 26.28 -25.79
N VAL A 185 22.49 25.69 -24.66
CA VAL A 185 22.28 24.24 -24.52
C VAL A 185 20.81 23.97 -24.34
N THR A 186 20.25 23.10 -25.13
CA THR A 186 18.87 22.64 -24.99
C THR A 186 18.85 21.35 -24.20
N PHE A 187 18.07 21.33 -23.12
CA PHE A 187 17.77 20.12 -22.32
C PHE A 187 16.40 19.60 -22.71
N THR A 188 16.34 18.31 -23.04
CA THR A 188 15.07 17.62 -23.25
C THR A 188 14.79 16.73 -22.04
N ILE A 189 13.65 16.94 -21.37
CA ILE A 189 13.17 16.11 -20.29
C ILE A 189 12.02 15.27 -20.84
N SER A 190 12.22 13.95 -20.80
CA SER A 190 11.19 12.98 -21.18
C SER A 190 10.75 12.21 -19.95
N THR A 191 9.45 12.12 -19.71
CA THR A 191 8.89 11.39 -18.60
C THR A 191 7.61 10.67 -19.00
N GLN A 192 7.31 9.59 -18.32
CA GLN A 192 6.05 8.87 -18.47
C GLN A 192 4.98 9.61 -17.67
N MET A 193 3.96 10.12 -18.36
CA MET A 193 2.94 10.99 -17.76
C MET A 193 1.84 10.25 -16.99
N ALA A 194 1.67 8.96 -17.23
CA ALA A 194 0.64 8.20 -16.54
C ALA A 194 1.20 6.84 -16.13
N PRO A 195 0.74 6.29 -14.99
CA PRO A 195 0.86 4.87 -14.80
C PRO A 195 0.16 4.20 -15.99
N LYS A 196 0.71 3.09 -16.46
CA LYS A 196 0.03 2.22 -17.43
C LYS A 196 -1.16 1.52 -16.79
N SER A 197 -2.01 2.24 -16.09
CA SER A 197 -3.29 1.71 -15.69
C SER A 197 -4.17 1.72 -16.93
N ASN A 198 -4.68 0.57 -17.32
CA ASN A 198 -5.74 0.47 -18.31
C ASN A 198 -7.06 1.05 -17.75
N GLU A 199 -6.98 2.03 -16.88
CA GLU A 199 -8.10 2.71 -16.26
C GLU A 199 -8.61 3.74 -17.25
N SER A 200 -9.67 3.37 -17.91
CA SER A 200 -10.53 4.32 -18.63
C SER A 200 -11.02 5.37 -17.63
N GLY A 201 -10.53 6.60 -17.74
CA GLY A 201 -11.01 7.73 -16.95
C GLY A 201 -10.06 8.26 -15.86
N ALA A 202 -8.85 7.75 -15.74
CA ALA A 202 -7.84 8.38 -14.87
C ALA A 202 -7.36 9.70 -15.48
N GLU A 203 -7.87 10.82 -14.98
CA GLU A 203 -7.38 12.14 -15.36
C GLU A 203 -6.10 12.49 -14.61
N LEU A 204 -5.07 12.88 -15.34
CA LEU A 204 -3.86 13.46 -14.77
C LEU A 204 -4.18 14.87 -14.27
N LYS A 205 -4.44 15.03 -12.97
CA LYS A 205 -4.87 16.32 -12.40
C LYS A 205 -3.73 17.29 -12.12
N ASN A 206 -2.55 16.78 -11.77
CA ASN A 206 -1.38 17.62 -11.48
C ASN A 206 -0.11 16.91 -11.96
N PHE A 207 0.64 17.59 -12.82
CA PHE A 207 1.95 17.14 -13.27
C PHE A 207 2.97 18.25 -13.05
N THR A 208 4.00 17.96 -12.25
CA THR A 208 5.07 18.92 -11.97
C THR A 208 6.42 18.30 -12.31
N VAL A 209 7.16 18.93 -13.19
CA VAL A 209 8.58 18.61 -13.43
C VAL A 209 9.42 19.62 -12.69
N LYS A 210 10.22 19.15 -11.72
CA LYS A 210 11.20 19.98 -11.02
C LYS A 210 12.59 19.69 -11.57
N ASP A 211 13.18 20.66 -12.28
CA ASP A 211 14.57 20.63 -12.69
C ASP A 211 15.43 21.47 -11.76
N VAL A 212 16.48 20.89 -11.18
CA VAL A 212 17.44 21.59 -10.33
C VAL A 212 18.71 21.77 -11.13
N VAL A 213 18.95 23.00 -11.57
CA VAL A 213 20.20 23.37 -12.24
C VAL A 213 21.25 23.63 -11.14
N VAL A 214 22.30 22.81 -11.11
CA VAL A 214 23.43 22.99 -10.20
C VAL A 214 24.29 24.14 -10.72
N LYS A 215 24.40 25.23 -9.96
CA LYS A 215 25.21 26.42 -10.29
C LYS A 215 26.73 26.17 -10.17
N HIS A 216 27.27 25.13 -10.73
CA HIS A 216 28.71 24.86 -10.66
C HIS A 216 29.31 24.68 -12.06
N PHE A 217 29.23 25.73 -12.89
CA PHE A 217 29.94 25.80 -14.14
C PHE A 217 30.84 27.05 -14.22
N CYS A 218 31.55 27.38 -13.18
CA CYS A 218 32.64 28.35 -13.24
C CYS A 218 33.79 27.85 -12.37
N ASN A 219 34.56 26.89 -12.87
CA ASN A 219 35.95 26.85 -12.49
C ASN A 219 36.68 27.91 -13.36
N THR A 220 36.95 29.02 -12.76
CA THR A 220 37.96 29.95 -13.24
C THR A 220 39.31 29.26 -13.17
N TYR A 221 39.74 28.66 -14.26
CA TYR A 221 41.16 28.48 -14.46
C TYR A 221 41.71 29.87 -14.96
N GLY A 222 42.36 30.59 -14.05
CA GLY A 222 43.24 31.69 -14.36
C GLY A 222 44.56 31.16 -14.88
#